data_8ecb820a292c0bc43bd3e14502e6cd77
#
_entry.id   8ecb820a292c0bc43bd3e14502e6cd77
#
_cell.length_a   1.000
_cell.length_b   1.000
_cell.length_c   1.000
_cell.angle_alpha   90.00
_cell.angle_beta   90.00
_cell.angle_gamma   90.00
#
_symmetry.space_group_name_H-M   'P 1'
#
loop_
_entity.id
_entity.type
_entity.pdbx_description
1 polymer ?
#
loop_
_entity_poly.entity_id
_entity_poly.type
_entity_poly.pdbx_seq_one_letter_code
_entity_poly.pdbx_strand_id
1 'polypeptide(L)'
;MARPKNKLRAIPGVDTLLEAVADCPLPRPLVVATIRAELASLRKSKAIPEHDEIVSGLRPRLKDLALSRLQPVINGTGVVVHTNLGRAPIAPPNNSGYTNLEIDLATGRRGKRAAYVEKCLAELCGAEAAMVTNNCAAALVLILRHLTTEKKEVIISRGELVQIGGGFRIPDVLETSDAILREVGTTNRTTLDDYAKVIGKNTGLLLKVHRSNFFMDGFVAAPDRRELSALARKKRIPFVEDLGSGVLTDTENWAADHHETTPREVIKSGAALVCFSGDKLLGGPQSGIIAGKAKYIAALKKHPFFRALRCDKLILSALQHAAEIYLHGDGETLPLNQSLRADSKQLKRRATKLAKA
;
A
#
# COMPACT_ATOMS: atom_id res chain seq x y z
N MET A 1 36.64 54.46 -26.08
CA MET A 1 36.33 53.34 -25.17
C MET A 1 34.83 53.20 -25.02
N ALA A 2 34.20 52.18 -25.58
CA ALA A 2 32.76 51.93 -25.45
C ALA A 2 32.46 51.52 -24.00
N ARG A 3 31.49 52.19 -23.34
CA ARG A 3 31.00 51.83 -22.01
C ARG A 3 30.55 50.36 -22.01
N PRO A 4 30.93 49.54 -21.02
CA PRO A 4 30.47 48.15 -20.95
C PRO A 4 28.94 48.16 -20.92
N LYS A 5 28.29 47.58 -21.94
CA LYS A 5 26.84 47.38 -21.98
C LYS A 5 26.47 46.64 -20.70
N ASN A 6 25.60 47.26 -19.91
CA ASN A 6 25.13 46.65 -18.65
C ASN A 6 24.43 45.32 -18.97
N LYS A 7 25.18 44.22 -18.83
CA LYS A 7 24.75 42.83 -19.18
C LYS A 7 23.40 42.47 -18.60
N LEU A 8 23.03 43.03 -17.43
CA LEU A 8 21.76 42.79 -16.77
C LEU A 8 20.55 43.36 -17.54
N ARG A 9 20.77 44.36 -18.45
CA ARG A 9 19.69 44.89 -19.28
C ARG A 9 19.27 43.95 -20.42
N ALA A 10 20.07 42.97 -20.74
CA ALA A 10 19.76 41.95 -21.75
C ALA A 10 18.89 40.81 -21.19
N ILE A 11 18.68 40.75 -19.87
CA ILE A 11 17.81 39.72 -19.24
C ILE A 11 16.36 40.12 -19.49
N PRO A 12 15.54 39.22 -20.13
CA PRO A 12 14.14 39.50 -20.40
C PRO A 12 13.34 39.62 -19.11
N GLY A 13 12.22 40.35 -19.18
CA GLY A 13 11.23 40.43 -18.08
C GLY A 13 10.50 39.09 -17.86
N VAL A 14 9.94 38.93 -16.67
CA VAL A 14 9.13 37.74 -16.33
C VAL A 14 7.93 37.64 -17.27
N ASP A 15 7.28 38.76 -17.56
CA ASP A 15 6.07 38.79 -18.40
C ASP A 15 6.35 38.40 -19.86
N THR A 16 7.48 38.85 -20.41
CA THR A 16 7.95 38.47 -21.77
C THR A 16 8.18 36.96 -21.87
N LEU A 17 8.79 36.35 -20.84
CA LEU A 17 9.00 34.89 -20.82
C LEU A 17 7.69 34.13 -20.56
N LEU A 18 6.76 34.68 -19.80
CA LEU A 18 5.41 34.10 -19.62
C LEU A 18 4.64 34.04 -20.93
N GLU A 19 4.69 35.08 -21.74
CA GLU A 19 4.07 35.11 -23.06
C GLU A 19 4.70 34.05 -23.99
N ALA A 20 6.03 33.89 -23.97
CA ALA A 20 6.75 32.92 -24.79
C ALA A 20 6.43 31.45 -24.41
N VAL A 21 5.91 31.18 -23.22
CA VAL A 21 5.51 29.84 -22.72
C VAL A 21 4.02 29.78 -22.34
N ALA A 22 3.18 30.59 -22.95
CA ALA A 22 1.73 30.67 -22.66
C ALA A 22 1.00 29.35 -22.91
N ASP A 23 1.55 28.46 -23.76
CA ASP A 23 1.08 27.11 -24.03
C ASP A 23 1.35 26.09 -22.89
N CYS A 24 2.08 26.49 -21.84
CA CYS A 24 2.45 25.60 -20.73
C CYS A 24 1.20 25.25 -19.88
N PRO A 25 0.90 23.96 -19.66
CA PRO A 25 -0.31 23.51 -18.94
C PRO A 25 -0.18 23.62 -17.42
N LEU A 26 0.89 24.18 -16.89
CA LEU A 26 1.10 24.34 -15.45
C LEU A 26 0.38 25.58 -14.90
N PRO A 27 -0.01 25.57 -13.62
CA PRO A 27 -0.52 26.77 -12.95
C PRO A 27 0.46 27.94 -13.05
N ARG A 28 -0.05 29.13 -13.43
CA ARG A 28 0.77 30.34 -13.63
C ARG A 28 1.77 30.62 -12.50
N PRO A 29 1.46 30.46 -11.19
CA PRO A 29 2.43 30.69 -10.11
C PRO A 29 3.66 29.80 -10.21
N LEU A 30 3.51 28.53 -10.65
CA LEU A 30 4.63 27.58 -10.82
C LEU A 30 5.50 27.98 -12.02
N VAL A 31 4.89 28.39 -13.12
CA VAL A 31 5.61 28.90 -14.31
C VAL A 31 6.43 30.13 -13.93
N VAL A 32 5.82 31.11 -13.23
CA VAL A 32 6.51 32.32 -12.73
C VAL A 32 7.67 31.96 -11.80
N ALA A 33 7.48 31.01 -10.89
CA ALA A 33 8.56 30.58 -9.98
C ALA A 33 9.73 29.97 -10.75
N THR A 34 9.45 29.14 -11.76
CA THR A 34 10.47 28.51 -12.62
C THR A 34 11.22 29.58 -13.43
N ILE A 35 10.51 30.53 -14.03
CA ILE A 35 11.09 31.66 -14.74
C ILE A 35 12.01 32.48 -13.82
N ARG A 36 11.53 32.84 -12.63
CA ARG A 36 12.33 33.62 -11.66
C ARG A 36 13.60 32.89 -11.22
N ALA A 37 13.51 31.55 -11.02
CA ALA A 37 14.69 30.75 -10.71
C ALA A 37 15.71 30.77 -11.85
N GLU A 38 15.27 30.67 -13.11
CA GLU A 38 16.13 30.80 -14.30
C GLU A 38 16.78 32.18 -14.38
N LEU A 39 15.99 33.24 -14.27
CA LEU A 39 16.49 34.60 -14.29
C LEU A 39 17.49 34.88 -13.16
N ALA A 40 17.28 34.30 -11.97
CA ALA A 40 18.24 34.39 -10.87
C ALA A 40 19.57 33.68 -11.17
N SER A 41 19.52 32.55 -11.87
CA SER A 41 20.71 31.83 -12.35
C SER A 41 21.48 32.67 -13.41
N LEU A 42 20.75 33.21 -14.38
CA LEU A 42 21.34 34.05 -15.45
C LEU A 42 22.03 35.30 -14.91
N ARG A 43 21.49 35.93 -13.85
CA ARG A 43 22.13 37.11 -13.20
C ARG A 43 23.50 36.77 -12.63
N LYS A 44 23.75 35.51 -12.26
CA LYS A 44 25.04 35.03 -11.74
C LYS A 44 25.95 34.51 -12.86
N SER A 45 25.47 34.36 -14.07
CA SER A 45 26.22 33.85 -15.21
C SER A 45 27.19 34.89 -15.78
N LYS A 46 28.32 34.42 -16.32
CA LYS A 46 29.33 35.26 -17.04
C LYS A 46 28.80 35.73 -18.39
N ALA A 47 27.97 34.99 -19.05
CA ALA A 47 27.32 35.29 -20.31
C ALA A 47 25.81 35.14 -20.20
N ILE A 48 25.05 36.05 -20.83
CA ILE A 48 23.57 35.97 -20.86
C ILE A 48 23.22 35.49 -22.27
N PRO A 49 22.52 34.34 -22.41
CA PRO A 49 22.06 33.83 -23.69
C PRO A 49 21.06 34.78 -24.35
N GLU A 50 20.85 34.64 -25.65
CA GLU A 50 19.79 35.34 -26.38
C GLU A 50 18.41 34.87 -25.92
N HIS A 51 17.38 35.69 -26.15
CA HIS A 51 16.02 35.44 -25.71
C HIS A 51 15.50 34.03 -26.08
N ASP A 52 15.71 33.61 -27.32
CA ASP A 52 15.23 32.31 -27.82
C ASP A 52 15.98 31.15 -27.19
N GLU A 53 17.25 31.32 -26.83
CA GLU A 53 18.00 30.31 -26.09
C GLU A 53 17.50 30.17 -24.65
N ILE A 54 17.13 31.31 -24.01
CA ILE A 54 16.53 31.29 -22.66
C ILE A 54 15.20 30.57 -22.69
N VAL A 55 14.31 30.85 -23.65
CA VAL A 55 13.04 30.17 -23.83
C VAL A 55 13.23 28.69 -24.13
N SER A 56 14.17 28.36 -25.01
CA SER A 56 14.52 26.97 -25.34
C SER A 56 15.02 26.20 -24.13
N GLY A 57 15.79 26.80 -23.23
CA GLY A 57 16.26 26.20 -21.99
C GLY A 57 15.16 26.08 -20.91
N LEU A 58 14.16 27.00 -20.93
CA LEU A 58 13.06 27.01 -19.98
C LEU A 58 12.00 25.92 -20.28
N ARG A 59 11.70 25.69 -21.56
CA ARG A 59 10.69 24.70 -22.00
C ARG A 59 10.92 23.29 -21.49
N PRO A 60 12.10 22.67 -21.54
CA PRO A 60 12.35 21.35 -20.96
C PRO A 60 12.08 21.30 -19.46
N ARG A 61 12.50 22.31 -18.70
CA ARG A 61 12.26 22.37 -17.24
C ARG A 61 10.77 22.42 -16.89
N LEU A 62 9.99 23.22 -17.64
CA LEU A 62 8.54 23.28 -17.48
C LEU A 62 7.88 21.95 -17.88
N LYS A 63 8.39 21.30 -18.94
CA LYS A 63 7.95 19.98 -19.37
C LYS A 63 8.22 18.93 -18.29
N ASP A 64 9.43 18.91 -17.73
CA ASP A 64 9.78 17.97 -16.66
C ASP A 64 8.91 18.18 -15.41
N LEU A 65 8.66 19.43 -15.04
CA LEU A 65 7.74 19.76 -13.97
C LEU A 65 6.29 19.29 -14.28
N ALA A 66 5.83 19.47 -15.51
CA ALA A 66 4.52 18.97 -15.94
C ALA A 66 4.45 17.44 -15.93
N LEU A 67 5.51 16.75 -16.33
CA LEU A 67 5.61 15.28 -16.29
C LEU A 67 5.66 14.72 -14.87
N SER A 68 6.13 15.50 -13.90
CA SER A 68 6.19 15.07 -12.50
C SER A 68 4.83 15.00 -11.79
N ARG A 69 3.75 15.51 -12.40
CA ARG A 69 2.39 15.39 -11.86
C ARG A 69 1.91 13.95 -11.89
N LEU A 70 1.08 13.58 -10.89
CA LEU A 70 0.34 12.33 -10.97
C LEU A 70 -0.61 12.37 -12.18
N GLN A 71 -0.47 11.42 -13.07
CA GLN A 71 -1.24 11.33 -14.30
C GLN A 71 -1.42 9.86 -14.72
N PRO A 72 -2.46 9.54 -15.51
CA PRO A 72 -2.64 8.20 -16.02
C PRO A 72 -1.44 7.76 -16.87
N VAL A 73 -1.05 6.52 -16.69
CA VAL A 73 0.02 5.88 -17.48
C VAL A 73 -0.45 4.51 -17.97
N ILE A 74 0.15 4.04 -19.05
CA ILE A 74 -0.05 2.69 -19.56
C ILE A 74 0.95 1.76 -18.88
N ASN A 75 0.45 0.73 -18.20
CA ASN A 75 1.30 -0.30 -17.61
C ASN A 75 1.71 -1.32 -18.69
N GLY A 76 2.92 -1.19 -19.20
CA GLY A 76 3.54 -2.13 -20.14
C GLY A 76 4.61 -3.02 -19.53
N THR A 77 4.69 -3.10 -18.18
CA THR A 77 5.77 -3.81 -17.47
C THR A 77 5.58 -5.32 -17.40
N GLY A 78 4.37 -5.83 -17.63
CA GLY A 78 4.02 -7.23 -17.39
C GLY A 78 3.70 -7.57 -15.94
N VAL A 79 3.80 -6.60 -15.01
CA VAL A 79 3.48 -6.77 -13.58
C VAL A 79 2.19 -6.01 -13.26
N VAL A 80 1.09 -6.72 -13.04
CA VAL A 80 -0.24 -6.10 -12.85
C VAL A 80 -0.25 -5.24 -11.58
N VAL A 81 0.24 -5.76 -10.44
CA VAL A 81 0.33 -5.03 -9.16
C VAL A 81 1.70 -4.36 -9.02
N HIS A 82 2.02 -3.46 -9.94
CA HIS A 82 3.33 -2.81 -9.97
C HIS A 82 3.43 -1.68 -8.95
N THR A 83 4.38 -1.77 -8.01
CA THR A 83 4.53 -0.83 -6.89
C THR A 83 4.64 0.63 -7.34
N ASN A 84 5.49 0.92 -8.33
CA ASN A 84 5.77 2.30 -8.78
C ASN A 84 4.65 2.87 -9.67
N LEU A 85 3.68 2.04 -10.09
CA LEU A 85 2.52 2.47 -10.88
C LEU A 85 1.23 2.54 -10.06
N GLY A 86 1.35 2.55 -8.73
CA GLY A 86 0.21 2.70 -7.82
C GLY A 86 -0.50 1.40 -7.46
N ARG A 87 0.08 0.24 -7.81
CA ARG A 87 -0.43 -1.12 -7.53
C ARG A 87 -1.77 -1.41 -8.22
N ALA A 88 -2.81 -1.84 -7.46
CA ALA A 88 -4.09 -2.18 -8.04
C ALA A 88 -4.79 -0.97 -8.67
N PRO A 89 -5.26 -1.06 -9.92
CA PRO A 89 -6.12 -0.04 -10.49
C PRO A 89 -7.48 -0.07 -9.80
N ILE A 90 -8.01 1.10 -9.46
CA ILE A 90 -9.31 1.26 -8.80
C ILE A 90 -10.21 2.18 -9.62
N ALA A 91 -11.52 1.94 -9.55
CA ALA A 91 -12.49 2.94 -9.97
C ALA A 91 -12.55 4.07 -8.92
N PRO A 92 -12.48 5.35 -9.31
CA PRO A 92 -12.59 6.42 -8.36
C PRO A 92 -13.98 6.40 -7.70
N PRO A 93 -14.07 6.57 -6.37
CA PRO A 93 -15.36 6.64 -5.69
C PRO A 93 -16.12 7.91 -6.14
N ASN A 94 -17.40 7.75 -6.46
CA ASN A 94 -18.24 8.87 -6.87
C ASN A 94 -18.79 9.67 -5.66
N ASN A 95 -17.89 10.23 -4.85
CA ASN A 95 -18.23 10.98 -3.64
C ASN A 95 -17.83 12.45 -3.76
N SER A 96 -18.70 13.23 -4.39
CA SER A 96 -18.58 14.71 -4.47
C SER A 96 -19.39 15.36 -3.36
N GLY A 97 -18.88 15.48 -2.14
CA GLY A 97 -19.59 16.21 -1.11
C GLY A 97 -19.35 15.73 0.32
N TYR A 98 -20.27 16.09 1.22
CA TYR A 98 -20.28 15.62 2.58
C TYR A 98 -20.72 14.15 2.66
N THR A 99 -20.20 13.42 3.63
CA THR A 99 -20.54 12.01 3.89
C THR A 99 -20.87 11.81 5.36
N ASN A 100 -21.60 10.77 5.67
CA ASN A 100 -21.94 10.37 7.04
C ASN A 100 -20.80 9.66 7.78
N LEU A 101 -19.56 10.03 7.49
CA LEU A 101 -18.34 9.34 7.96
C LEU A 101 -18.32 9.01 9.46
N GLU A 102 -18.79 9.92 10.30
CA GLU A 102 -18.94 9.74 11.74
C GLU A 102 -20.34 10.23 12.24
N ILE A 103 -21.35 10.16 11.39
CA ILE A 103 -22.74 10.52 11.72
C ILE A 103 -23.62 9.28 11.55
N ASP A 104 -24.39 8.97 12.55
CA ASP A 104 -25.47 7.98 12.49
C ASP A 104 -26.72 8.67 11.92
N LEU A 105 -27.12 8.24 10.72
CA LEU A 105 -28.23 8.89 9.99
C LEU A 105 -29.61 8.64 10.65
N ALA A 106 -29.76 7.58 11.43
CA ALA A 106 -31.01 7.28 12.11
C ALA A 106 -31.22 8.17 13.35
N THR A 107 -30.14 8.54 14.02
CA THR A 107 -30.21 9.31 15.27
C THR A 107 -29.73 10.75 15.15
N GLY A 108 -29.06 11.12 14.04
CA GLY A 108 -28.40 12.40 13.85
C GLY A 108 -27.20 12.65 14.79
N ARG A 109 -26.80 11.66 15.58
CA ARG A 109 -25.72 11.76 16.56
C ARG A 109 -24.41 11.23 15.98
N ARG A 110 -23.32 11.48 16.72
CA ARG A 110 -22.00 10.94 16.35
C ARG A 110 -22.03 9.42 16.35
N GLY A 111 -21.74 8.82 15.19
CA GLY A 111 -21.63 7.39 14.95
C GLY A 111 -20.19 6.89 14.97
N LYS A 112 -20.03 5.62 14.59
CA LYS A 112 -18.73 4.95 14.46
C LYS A 112 -18.19 5.14 13.05
N ARG A 113 -16.93 5.63 12.95
CA ARG A 113 -16.20 5.71 11.68
C ARG A 113 -16.05 4.33 11.06
N ALA A 114 -16.24 4.23 9.74
CA ALA A 114 -16.03 3.02 8.94
C ALA A 114 -16.86 1.77 9.34
N ALA A 115 -17.90 1.90 10.19
CA ALA A 115 -18.61 0.77 10.76
C ALA A 115 -19.15 -0.20 9.70
N TYR A 116 -19.66 0.32 8.59
CA TYR A 116 -20.22 -0.50 7.51
C TYR A 116 -19.12 -1.25 6.75
N VAL A 117 -18.10 -0.58 6.26
CA VAL A 117 -17.00 -1.22 5.51
C VAL A 117 -16.25 -2.25 6.37
N GLU A 118 -16.06 -1.98 7.66
CA GLU A 118 -15.46 -2.93 8.60
C GLU A 118 -16.31 -4.18 8.78
N LYS A 119 -17.64 -4.04 8.78
CA LYS A 119 -18.57 -5.19 8.81
C LYS A 119 -18.48 -6.02 7.52
N CYS A 120 -18.44 -5.36 6.36
CA CYS A 120 -18.26 -6.04 5.08
C CYS A 120 -16.94 -6.83 5.03
N LEU A 121 -15.84 -6.21 5.49
CA LEU A 121 -14.53 -6.85 5.53
C LEU A 121 -14.47 -8.03 6.52
N ALA A 122 -15.12 -7.90 7.68
CA ALA A 122 -15.23 -9.00 8.64
C ALA A 122 -15.95 -10.21 8.03
N GLU A 123 -17.05 -9.97 7.31
CA GLU A 123 -17.80 -11.03 6.60
C GLU A 123 -16.96 -11.69 5.52
N LEU A 124 -16.29 -10.91 4.69
CA LEU A 124 -15.39 -11.42 3.63
C LEU A 124 -14.27 -12.29 4.20
N CYS A 125 -13.69 -11.87 5.32
CA CYS A 125 -12.63 -12.63 6.00
C CYS A 125 -13.14 -13.80 6.86
N GLY A 126 -14.45 -13.93 7.08
CA GLY A 126 -15.01 -14.88 8.04
C GLY A 126 -14.52 -14.62 9.47
N ALA A 127 -14.34 -13.37 9.85
CA ALA A 127 -13.81 -12.92 11.13
C ALA A 127 -14.91 -12.34 12.04
N GLU A 128 -14.68 -12.34 13.37
CA GLU A 128 -15.62 -11.74 14.33
C GLU A 128 -15.72 -10.21 14.16
N ALA A 129 -14.61 -9.56 13.77
CA ALA A 129 -14.55 -8.13 13.52
C ALA A 129 -13.39 -7.78 12.59
N ALA A 130 -13.44 -6.58 11.98
CA ALA A 130 -12.35 -5.98 11.23
C ALA A 130 -12.17 -4.50 11.57
N MET A 131 -11.02 -3.95 11.17
CA MET A 131 -10.74 -2.52 11.20
C MET A 131 -9.83 -2.13 10.04
N VAL A 132 -9.81 -0.83 9.73
CA VAL A 132 -9.03 -0.27 8.60
C VAL A 132 -8.04 0.76 9.09
N THR A 133 -6.81 0.65 8.59
CA THR A 133 -5.70 1.61 8.75
C THR A 133 -5.23 2.09 7.39
N ASN A 134 -4.35 3.08 7.34
CA ASN A 134 -3.89 3.72 6.10
C ASN A 134 -2.97 2.84 5.23
N ASN A 135 -2.35 1.79 5.76
CA ASN A 135 -1.62 0.76 5.00
C ASN A 135 -1.31 -0.46 5.88
N CYS A 136 -0.83 -1.57 5.27
CA CYS A 136 -0.56 -2.82 5.98
C CYS A 136 0.60 -2.71 6.99
N ALA A 137 1.66 -1.96 6.68
CA ALA A 137 2.76 -1.74 7.63
C ALA A 137 2.27 -1.04 8.90
N ALA A 138 1.40 -0.02 8.76
CA ALA A 138 0.74 0.65 9.87
C ALA A 138 -0.17 -0.30 10.68
N ALA A 139 -0.86 -1.22 10.00
CA ALA A 139 -1.64 -2.27 10.64
C ALA A 139 -0.76 -3.16 11.51
N LEU A 140 0.36 -3.64 10.97
CA LEU A 140 1.31 -4.48 11.69
C LEU A 140 1.92 -3.74 12.90
N VAL A 141 2.39 -2.50 12.73
CA VAL A 141 2.92 -1.67 13.84
C VAL A 141 1.89 -1.49 14.94
N LEU A 142 0.62 -1.23 14.60
CA LEU A 142 -0.45 -1.08 15.59
C LEU A 142 -0.70 -2.37 16.36
N ILE A 143 -0.75 -3.52 15.66
CA ILE A 143 -0.90 -4.85 16.28
C ILE A 143 0.26 -5.11 17.24
N LEU A 144 1.48 -4.91 16.79
CA LEU A 144 2.67 -5.14 17.57
C LEU A 144 2.70 -4.25 18.81
N ARG A 145 2.57 -2.94 18.67
CA ARG A 145 2.54 -2.00 19.80
C ARG A 145 1.53 -2.38 20.87
N HIS A 146 0.35 -2.84 20.44
CA HIS A 146 -0.68 -3.24 21.39
C HIS A 146 -0.38 -4.57 22.06
N LEU A 147 -0.02 -5.60 21.28
CA LEU A 147 0.18 -6.95 21.79
C LEU A 147 1.50 -7.15 22.54
N THR A 148 2.47 -6.25 22.33
CA THR A 148 3.76 -6.31 23.02
C THR A 148 3.92 -5.26 24.14
N THR A 149 2.83 -4.65 24.60
CA THR A 149 2.88 -3.65 25.68
C THR A 149 3.51 -4.20 26.94
N GLU A 150 3.09 -5.40 27.40
CA GLU A 150 3.58 -6.04 28.61
C GLU A 150 4.68 -7.05 28.34
N LYS A 151 4.55 -7.84 27.26
CA LYS A 151 5.44 -8.93 26.87
C LYS A 151 6.06 -8.59 25.54
N LYS A 152 7.32 -8.20 25.53
CA LYS A 152 7.98 -7.56 24.41
C LYS A 152 8.39 -8.48 23.25
N GLU A 153 8.52 -9.79 23.49
CA GLU A 153 9.08 -10.70 22.47
C GLU A 153 8.05 -11.09 21.42
N VAL A 154 8.43 -10.96 20.15
CA VAL A 154 7.72 -11.44 18.97
C VAL A 154 8.54 -12.57 18.36
N ILE A 155 7.98 -13.77 18.35
CA ILE A 155 8.63 -14.93 17.76
C ILE A 155 8.24 -15.05 16.30
N ILE A 156 9.24 -15.10 15.40
CA ILE A 156 9.06 -15.19 13.96
C ILE A 156 10.08 -16.15 13.35
N SER A 157 9.72 -16.86 12.29
CA SER A 157 10.66 -17.66 11.51
C SER A 157 11.70 -16.80 10.80
N ARG A 158 12.98 -17.19 10.85
CA ARG A 158 14.05 -16.51 10.10
C ARG A 158 13.77 -16.48 8.59
N GLY A 159 13.15 -17.51 8.04
CA GLY A 159 12.72 -17.56 6.64
C GLY A 159 11.57 -16.61 6.27
N GLU A 160 10.98 -15.92 7.26
CA GLU A 160 9.89 -14.95 7.10
C GLU A 160 10.34 -13.49 7.35
N LEU A 161 11.64 -13.26 7.56
CA LEU A 161 12.24 -11.92 7.66
C LEU A 161 12.42 -11.31 6.27
N VAL A 162 11.30 -10.99 5.64
CA VAL A 162 11.28 -10.55 4.25
C VAL A 162 11.56 -9.06 4.10
N GLN A 163 12.12 -8.68 2.95
CA GLN A 163 12.16 -7.29 2.49
C GLN A 163 11.00 -7.06 1.52
N ILE A 164 10.20 -6.05 1.79
CA ILE A 164 9.08 -5.63 0.96
C ILE A 164 9.42 -4.42 0.09
N GLY A 165 8.49 -4.00 -0.78
CA GLY A 165 8.73 -2.91 -1.73
C GLY A 165 9.24 -1.61 -1.06
N GLY A 166 10.16 -0.92 -1.74
CA GLY A 166 10.78 0.30 -1.23
C GLY A 166 11.93 0.08 -0.24
N GLY A 167 12.42 -1.16 -0.10
CA GLY A 167 13.55 -1.50 0.79
C GLY A 167 13.16 -1.69 2.25
N PHE A 168 11.88 -1.67 2.60
CA PHE A 168 11.39 -1.91 3.97
C PHE A 168 11.58 -3.38 4.35
N ARG A 169 12.15 -3.61 5.53
CA ARG A 169 12.37 -4.93 6.10
C ARG A 169 11.45 -5.16 7.29
N ILE A 170 10.96 -6.37 7.46
CA ILE A 170 10.12 -6.73 8.61
C ILE A 170 10.82 -6.46 9.96
N PRO A 171 12.12 -6.77 10.15
CA PRO A 171 12.83 -6.38 11.38
C PRO A 171 12.74 -4.89 11.69
N ASP A 172 12.94 -4.00 10.69
CA ASP A 172 12.90 -2.55 10.88
C ASP A 172 11.50 -2.08 11.33
N VAL A 173 10.45 -2.71 10.79
CA VAL A 173 9.05 -2.45 11.20
C VAL A 173 8.80 -2.90 12.64
N LEU A 174 9.34 -4.06 13.04
CA LEU A 174 9.26 -4.58 14.41
C LEU A 174 9.94 -3.64 15.40
N GLU A 175 11.14 -3.14 15.09
CA GLU A 175 11.87 -2.18 15.93
C GLU A 175 11.08 -0.90 16.18
N THR A 176 10.37 -0.37 15.16
CA THR A 176 9.54 0.85 15.32
C THR A 176 8.35 0.66 16.26
N SER A 177 8.00 -0.59 16.58
CA SER A 177 6.91 -0.93 17.50
C SER A 177 7.34 -1.15 18.94
N ASP A 178 8.62 -0.97 19.28
CA ASP A 178 9.25 -1.30 20.57
C ASP A 178 9.17 -2.80 20.91
N ALA A 179 8.93 -3.65 19.93
CA ALA A 179 8.94 -5.10 20.08
C ALA A 179 10.36 -5.68 19.97
N ILE A 180 10.61 -6.76 20.69
CA ILE A 180 11.87 -7.46 20.65
C ILE A 180 11.72 -8.67 19.71
N LEU A 181 12.46 -8.64 18.60
CA LEU A 181 12.50 -9.74 17.64
C LEU A 181 13.16 -10.98 18.24
N ARG A 182 12.47 -12.12 18.16
CA ARG A 182 12.99 -13.44 18.52
C ARG A 182 12.91 -14.37 17.32
N GLU A 183 14.02 -14.52 16.62
CA GLU A 183 14.10 -15.37 15.44
C GLU A 183 14.18 -16.85 15.82
N VAL A 184 13.50 -17.71 15.03
CA VAL A 184 13.56 -19.17 15.18
C VAL A 184 13.82 -19.85 13.84
N GLY A 185 14.40 -21.04 13.90
CA GLY A 185 14.76 -21.84 12.73
C GLY A 185 15.89 -21.24 11.90
N THR A 186 15.89 -21.56 10.62
CA THR A 186 16.88 -21.13 9.63
C THR A 186 16.18 -20.48 8.43
N THR A 187 16.95 -20.01 7.44
CA THR A 187 16.41 -19.36 6.24
C THR A 187 15.37 -20.23 5.52
N ASN A 188 15.67 -21.51 5.33
CA ASN A 188 14.86 -22.42 4.54
C ASN A 188 14.07 -23.45 5.37
N ARG A 189 14.38 -23.60 6.67
CA ARG A 189 13.73 -24.61 7.49
C ARG A 189 13.44 -24.10 8.90
N THR A 190 12.17 -24.19 9.27
CA THR A 190 11.69 -23.90 10.63
C THR A 190 10.68 -24.98 11.01
N THR A 191 10.77 -25.50 12.22
CA THR A 191 9.86 -26.52 12.75
C THR A 191 8.99 -25.93 13.85
N LEU A 192 7.91 -26.61 14.19
CA LEU A 192 7.05 -26.22 15.33
C LEU A 192 7.82 -26.23 16.65
N ASP A 193 8.78 -27.17 16.79
CA ASP A 193 9.61 -27.31 17.97
C ASP A 193 10.55 -26.11 18.17
N ASP A 194 11.04 -25.49 17.08
CA ASP A 194 11.84 -24.26 17.15
C ASP A 194 11.05 -23.11 17.81
N TYR A 195 9.75 -23.00 17.51
CA TYR A 195 8.87 -22.05 18.20
C TYR A 195 8.63 -22.47 19.67
N ALA A 196 8.32 -23.75 19.90
CA ALA A 196 7.94 -24.23 21.22
C ALA A 196 9.04 -24.06 22.27
N LYS A 197 10.34 -24.23 21.89
CA LYS A 197 11.52 -24.11 22.74
C LYS A 197 11.77 -22.69 23.25
N VAL A 198 11.40 -21.66 22.46
CA VAL A 198 11.73 -20.26 22.80
C VAL A 198 10.56 -19.51 23.44
N ILE A 199 9.34 -20.08 23.41
CA ILE A 199 8.18 -19.45 24.07
C ILE A 199 8.40 -19.37 25.57
N GLY A 200 8.47 -18.16 26.10
CA GLY A 200 8.71 -17.86 27.51
C GLY A 200 7.75 -16.83 28.10
N LYS A 201 8.06 -16.38 29.32
CA LYS A 201 7.26 -15.39 30.06
C LYS A 201 7.15 -14.03 29.36
N ASN A 202 8.15 -13.67 28.56
CA ASN A 202 8.23 -12.40 27.85
C ASN A 202 7.62 -12.47 26.43
N THR A 203 7.15 -13.64 25.97
CA THR A 203 6.57 -13.81 24.64
C THR A 203 5.19 -13.15 24.57
N GLY A 204 5.08 -12.12 23.72
CA GLY A 204 3.85 -11.38 23.45
C GLY A 204 2.97 -12.06 22.40
N LEU A 205 3.57 -12.55 21.31
CA LEU A 205 2.86 -13.20 20.22
C LEU A 205 3.76 -14.10 19.36
N LEU A 206 3.13 -14.99 18.59
CA LEU A 206 3.74 -15.63 17.43
C LEU A 206 3.34 -14.84 16.20
N LEU A 207 4.31 -14.43 15.39
CA LEU A 207 4.10 -13.76 14.12
C LEU A 207 4.48 -14.68 12.97
N LYS A 208 3.59 -14.79 11.99
CA LYS A 208 3.89 -15.38 10.69
C LYS A 208 3.81 -14.29 9.63
N VAL A 209 4.79 -14.25 8.73
CA VAL A 209 4.80 -13.31 7.59
C VAL A 209 4.80 -14.12 6.30
N HIS A 210 3.78 -13.88 5.48
CA HIS A 210 3.64 -14.56 4.20
C HIS A 210 4.64 -14.01 3.17
N ARG A 211 5.28 -14.91 2.43
CA ARG A 211 6.27 -14.60 1.38
C ARG A 211 5.56 -14.28 0.07
N SER A 212 4.87 -13.14 0.01
CA SER A 212 4.00 -12.76 -1.10
C SER A 212 4.73 -12.29 -2.37
N ASN A 213 6.04 -12.05 -2.31
CA ASN A 213 6.83 -11.48 -3.41
C ASN A 213 7.99 -12.37 -3.88
N PHE A 214 8.18 -13.53 -3.28
CA PHE A 214 9.11 -14.56 -3.72
C PHE A 214 8.66 -15.93 -3.21
N PHE A 215 9.21 -16.99 -3.80
CA PHE A 215 9.04 -18.36 -3.31
C PHE A 215 10.40 -18.99 -3.04
N MET A 216 10.38 -20.03 -2.20
CA MET A 216 11.54 -20.86 -1.92
C MET A 216 11.18 -22.30 -2.26
N ASP A 217 12.08 -22.99 -2.93
CA ASP A 217 11.94 -24.38 -3.35
C ASP A 217 13.12 -25.25 -2.88
N GLY A 218 13.00 -26.56 -3.02
CA GLY A 218 13.99 -27.54 -2.58
C GLY A 218 13.81 -27.95 -1.11
N PHE A 219 14.87 -27.92 -0.30
CA PHE A 219 14.83 -28.31 1.11
C PHE A 219 14.20 -27.23 2.00
N VAL A 220 12.93 -26.95 1.78
CA VAL A 220 12.16 -25.95 2.50
C VAL A 220 11.15 -26.62 3.42
N ALA A 221 11.04 -26.16 4.67
CA ALA A 221 10.00 -26.57 5.60
C ALA A 221 9.58 -25.41 6.51
N ALA A 222 8.28 -25.27 6.72
CA ALA A 222 7.69 -24.34 7.67
C ALA A 222 6.50 -25.02 8.38
N PRO A 223 6.24 -24.70 9.65
CA PRO A 223 5.09 -25.26 10.35
C PRO A 223 3.78 -24.76 9.72
N ASP A 224 2.78 -25.65 9.72
CA ASP A 224 1.43 -25.29 9.26
C ASP A 224 0.79 -24.25 10.19
N ARG A 225 -0.12 -23.44 9.63
CA ARG A 225 -0.85 -22.40 10.38
C ARG A 225 -1.67 -22.96 11.53
N ARG A 226 -2.28 -24.15 11.36
CA ARG A 226 -3.08 -24.81 12.39
C ARG A 226 -2.21 -25.28 13.54
N GLU A 227 -1.01 -25.79 13.25
CA GLU A 227 -0.04 -26.19 14.25
C GLU A 227 0.44 -24.99 15.09
N LEU A 228 0.80 -23.87 14.43
CA LEU A 228 1.18 -22.62 15.11
C LEU A 228 0.04 -22.07 15.96
N SER A 229 -1.18 -22.08 15.43
CA SER A 229 -2.37 -21.66 16.15
C SER A 229 -2.67 -22.52 17.37
N ALA A 230 -2.54 -23.86 17.25
CA ALA A 230 -2.70 -24.80 18.35
C ALA A 230 -1.64 -24.59 19.46
N LEU A 231 -0.35 -24.39 19.06
CA LEU A 231 0.74 -24.07 19.97
C LEU A 231 0.48 -22.75 20.70
N ALA A 232 0.12 -21.68 19.98
CA ALA A 232 -0.19 -20.36 20.53
C ALA A 232 -1.32 -20.43 21.56
N ARG A 233 -2.41 -21.17 21.23
CA ARG A 233 -3.55 -21.39 22.12
C ARG A 233 -3.15 -22.15 23.39
N LYS A 234 -2.35 -23.24 23.27
CA LYS A 234 -1.82 -23.99 24.40
C LYS A 234 -0.97 -23.12 25.33
N LYS A 235 -0.22 -22.20 24.76
CA LYS A 235 0.65 -21.25 25.49
C LYS A 235 -0.04 -19.96 25.90
N ARG A 236 -1.34 -19.76 25.56
CA ARG A 236 -2.16 -18.59 25.87
C ARG A 236 -1.56 -17.26 25.33
N ILE A 237 -0.95 -17.33 24.16
CA ILE A 237 -0.44 -16.16 23.42
C ILE A 237 -1.17 -16.02 22.08
N PRO A 238 -1.32 -14.81 21.50
CA PRO A 238 -1.91 -14.64 20.19
C PRO A 238 -0.99 -15.16 19.07
N PHE A 239 -1.60 -15.77 18.05
CA PHE A 239 -1.01 -16.02 16.76
C PHE A 239 -1.53 -15.00 15.77
N VAL A 240 -0.63 -14.27 15.11
CA VAL A 240 -0.91 -13.21 14.14
C VAL A 240 -0.24 -13.54 12.82
N GLU A 241 -0.94 -13.33 11.70
CA GLU A 241 -0.33 -13.46 10.38
C GLU A 241 -0.39 -12.14 9.62
N ASP A 242 0.78 -11.67 9.15
CA ASP A 242 0.89 -10.65 8.11
C ASP A 242 0.86 -11.34 6.76
N LEU A 243 -0.29 -11.30 6.12
CA LEU A 243 -0.52 -11.92 4.81
C LEU A 243 -0.05 -11.06 3.66
N GLY A 244 -0.13 -9.76 3.81
CA GLY A 244 0.32 -8.76 2.84
C GLY A 244 -0.49 -8.68 1.54
N SER A 245 -0.78 -9.79 0.87
CA SER A 245 -1.39 -9.85 -0.47
C SER A 245 -2.88 -9.48 -0.51
N GLY A 246 -3.68 -10.02 0.41
CA GLY A 246 -5.09 -9.67 0.58
C GLY A 246 -6.04 -10.21 -0.49
N VAL A 247 -5.73 -11.35 -1.12
CA VAL A 247 -6.64 -12.02 -2.04
C VAL A 247 -7.89 -12.49 -1.28
N LEU A 248 -9.08 -12.25 -1.83
CA LEU A 248 -10.36 -12.65 -1.24
C LEU A 248 -11.05 -13.80 -1.98
N THR A 249 -10.58 -14.13 -3.17
CA THR A 249 -11.11 -15.20 -4.03
C THR A 249 -10.06 -16.28 -4.24
N ASP A 250 -10.52 -17.48 -4.55
CA ASP A 250 -9.67 -18.58 -4.93
C ASP A 250 -8.85 -18.25 -6.18
N THR A 251 -7.53 -18.47 -6.10
CA THR A 251 -6.59 -18.17 -7.20
C THR A 251 -6.38 -19.34 -8.14
N GLU A 252 -6.80 -20.54 -7.82
CA GLU A 252 -6.63 -21.74 -8.62
C GLU A 252 -7.25 -21.62 -10.01
N ASN A 253 -8.29 -20.79 -10.14
CA ASN A 253 -8.97 -20.55 -11.42
C ASN A 253 -8.16 -19.69 -12.42
N TRP A 254 -7.11 -19.02 -12.02
CA TRP A 254 -6.30 -18.12 -12.88
C TRP A 254 -4.79 -18.20 -12.65
N ALA A 255 -4.36 -18.90 -11.61
CA ALA A 255 -2.96 -19.16 -11.29
C ALA A 255 -2.82 -20.65 -10.90
N ALA A 256 -3.08 -21.55 -11.85
CA ALA A 256 -3.30 -22.98 -11.65
C ALA A 256 -2.25 -23.70 -10.76
N ASP A 257 -1.01 -23.20 -10.71
CA ASP A 257 0.08 -23.84 -9.97
C ASP A 257 0.41 -23.12 -8.65
N HIS A 258 -0.31 -22.03 -8.29
CA HIS A 258 0.00 -21.20 -7.13
C HIS A 258 -1.25 -20.82 -6.36
N HIS A 259 -1.46 -21.52 -5.25
CA HIS A 259 -2.49 -21.14 -4.28
C HIS A 259 -2.01 -19.95 -3.45
N GLU A 260 -2.69 -18.82 -3.56
CA GLU A 260 -2.47 -17.66 -2.71
C GLU A 260 -3.43 -17.69 -1.51
N THR A 261 -2.89 -17.64 -0.32
CA THR A 261 -3.67 -17.77 0.92
C THR A 261 -4.63 -16.60 1.11
N THR A 262 -5.87 -16.89 1.42
CA THR A 262 -6.90 -15.90 1.75
C THR A 262 -6.91 -15.55 3.24
N PRO A 263 -7.34 -14.32 3.64
CA PRO A 263 -7.58 -13.98 5.04
C PRO A 263 -8.56 -14.93 5.74
N ARG A 264 -9.55 -15.45 5.01
CA ARG A 264 -10.52 -16.42 5.52
C ARG A 264 -9.86 -17.74 5.95
N GLU A 265 -8.91 -18.23 5.18
CA GLU A 265 -8.16 -19.44 5.54
C GLU A 265 -7.29 -19.22 6.78
N VAL A 266 -6.65 -18.06 6.88
CA VAL A 266 -5.86 -17.68 8.06
C VAL A 266 -6.74 -17.66 9.32
N ILE A 267 -7.92 -17.05 9.25
CA ILE A 267 -8.88 -17.03 10.37
C ILE A 267 -9.38 -18.44 10.69
N LYS A 268 -9.74 -19.24 9.69
CA LYS A 268 -10.16 -20.64 9.88
C LYS A 268 -9.06 -21.52 10.50
N SER A 269 -7.79 -21.20 10.29
CA SER A 269 -6.68 -21.91 10.94
C SER A 269 -6.58 -21.63 12.45
N GLY A 270 -7.33 -20.61 12.96
CA GLY A 270 -7.39 -20.23 14.36
C GLY A 270 -6.49 -19.05 14.72
N ALA A 271 -5.96 -18.30 13.76
CA ALA A 271 -5.24 -17.08 14.01
C ALA A 271 -6.08 -16.08 14.83
N ALA A 272 -5.43 -15.35 15.70
CA ALA A 272 -6.09 -14.30 16.50
C ALA A 272 -6.39 -13.06 15.66
N LEU A 273 -5.45 -12.71 14.79
CA LEU A 273 -5.53 -11.59 13.84
C LEU A 273 -4.81 -11.95 12.54
N VAL A 274 -5.31 -11.41 11.44
CA VAL A 274 -4.64 -11.34 10.16
C VAL A 274 -4.59 -9.88 9.72
N CYS A 275 -3.49 -9.45 9.08
CA CYS A 275 -3.43 -8.15 8.41
C CYS A 275 -2.97 -8.28 6.96
N PHE A 276 -3.45 -7.36 6.10
CA PHE A 276 -3.17 -7.37 4.68
C PHE A 276 -3.42 -6.01 4.02
N SER A 277 -2.93 -5.83 2.80
CA SER A 277 -3.06 -4.61 2.02
C SER A 277 -4.35 -4.58 1.19
N GLY A 278 -5.01 -3.43 1.14
CA GLY A 278 -6.18 -3.23 0.28
C GLY A 278 -5.85 -2.98 -1.18
N ASP A 279 -4.66 -2.45 -1.48
CA ASP A 279 -4.21 -2.04 -2.82
C ASP A 279 -3.40 -3.10 -3.56
N LYS A 280 -3.42 -4.35 -3.09
CA LYS A 280 -2.82 -5.49 -3.77
C LYS A 280 -3.93 -6.39 -4.34
N LEU A 281 -3.94 -7.68 -4.01
CA LEU A 281 -4.86 -8.64 -4.61
C LEU A 281 -6.34 -8.47 -4.17
N LEU A 282 -6.61 -7.66 -3.16
CA LEU A 282 -7.99 -7.22 -2.90
C LEU A 282 -8.53 -6.33 -4.04
N GLY A 283 -7.68 -5.55 -4.71
CA GLY A 283 -8.12 -4.67 -5.81
C GLY A 283 -8.82 -3.39 -5.35
N GLY A 284 -8.59 -2.99 -4.10
CA GLY A 284 -9.09 -1.75 -3.50
C GLY A 284 -8.03 -0.65 -3.41
N PRO A 285 -8.32 0.42 -2.65
CA PRO A 285 -7.39 1.52 -2.41
C PRO A 285 -6.28 1.13 -1.42
N GLN A 286 -5.20 1.93 -1.36
CA GLN A 286 -4.20 1.76 -0.33
C GLN A 286 -4.85 1.84 1.06
N SER A 287 -4.80 0.74 1.77
CA SER A 287 -5.29 0.59 3.14
C SER A 287 -4.64 -0.63 3.79
N GLY A 288 -4.61 -0.67 5.11
CA GLY A 288 -4.30 -1.86 5.88
C GLY A 288 -5.56 -2.40 6.52
N ILE A 289 -5.89 -3.64 6.27
CA ILE A 289 -7.03 -4.32 6.88
C ILE A 289 -6.51 -5.21 8.00
N ILE A 290 -7.13 -5.16 9.17
CA ILE A 290 -6.91 -6.08 10.29
C ILE A 290 -8.24 -6.78 10.54
N ALA A 291 -8.25 -8.11 10.45
CA ALA A 291 -9.43 -8.92 10.74
C ALA A 291 -9.10 -10.00 11.77
N GLY A 292 -10.09 -10.41 12.58
CA GLY A 292 -9.92 -11.47 13.58
C GLY A 292 -10.84 -11.35 14.77
N LYS A 293 -10.35 -11.72 15.94
CA LYS A 293 -11.13 -11.78 17.17
C LYS A 293 -11.59 -10.40 17.64
N ALA A 294 -12.86 -10.24 17.91
CA ALA A 294 -13.49 -8.96 18.27
C ALA A 294 -12.80 -8.25 19.45
N LYS A 295 -12.32 -9.00 20.43
CA LYS A 295 -11.63 -8.46 21.61
C LYS A 295 -10.37 -7.68 21.23
N TYR A 296 -9.56 -8.19 20.30
CA TYR A 296 -8.33 -7.53 19.85
C TYR A 296 -8.67 -6.31 18.97
N ILE A 297 -9.61 -6.46 18.03
CA ILE A 297 -10.05 -5.34 17.19
C ILE A 297 -10.58 -4.17 18.04
N ALA A 298 -11.40 -4.47 19.06
CA ALA A 298 -11.92 -3.45 19.98
C ALA A 298 -10.81 -2.74 20.77
N ALA A 299 -9.79 -3.47 21.18
CA ALA A 299 -8.63 -2.93 21.90
C ALA A 299 -7.75 -2.05 20.97
N LEU A 300 -7.44 -2.52 19.75
CA LEU A 300 -6.70 -1.78 18.75
C LEU A 300 -7.38 -0.45 18.37
N LYS A 301 -8.72 -0.43 18.26
CA LYS A 301 -9.49 0.80 17.99
C LYS A 301 -9.41 1.83 19.12
N LYS A 302 -9.18 1.39 20.34
CA LYS A 302 -9.00 2.27 21.51
C LYS A 302 -7.56 2.77 21.66
N HIS A 303 -6.59 2.15 20.98
CA HIS A 303 -5.19 2.52 21.08
C HIS A 303 -4.97 3.95 20.55
N PRO A 304 -4.32 4.88 21.30
CA PRO A 304 -4.16 6.27 20.86
C PRO A 304 -3.48 6.43 19.50
N PHE A 305 -2.52 5.56 19.20
CA PHE A 305 -1.79 5.56 17.93
C PHE A 305 -2.71 5.29 16.72
N PHE A 306 -3.82 4.56 16.90
CA PHE A 306 -4.79 4.34 15.82
C PHE A 306 -5.32 5.66 15.22
N ARG A 307 -5.40 6.75 16.02
CA ARG A 307 -5.85 8.04 15.51
C ARG A 307 -4.98 8.56 14.36
N ALA A 308 -3.67 8.34 14.42
CA ALA A 308 -2.72 8.72 13.37
C ALA A 308 -2.81 7.83 12.12
N LEU A 309 -3.42 6.64 12.24
CA LEU A 309 -3.49 5.64 11.17
C LEU A 309 -4.86 5.59 10.48
N ARG A 310 -5.76 6.52 10.76
CA ARG A 310 -7.11 6.54 10.18
C ARG A 310 -7.11 6.87 8.70
N CYS A 311 -7.90 6.14 7.93
CA CYS A 311 -8.21 6.49 6.55
C CYS A 311 -9.19 7.66 6.48
N ASP A 312 -9.14 8.41 5.39
CA ASP A 312 -10.11 9.45 5.05
C ASP A 312 -11.36 8.85 4.37
N LYS A 313 -12.31 9.74 4.01
CA LYS A 313 -13.57 9.35 3.39
C LYS A 313 -13.40 8.76 1.98
N LEU A 314 -12.40 9.20 1.21
CA LEU A 314 -12.18 8.71 -0.16
C LEU A 314 -11.70 7.27 -0.16
N ILE A 315 -10.71 6.97 0.69
CA ILE A 315 -10.20 5.61 0.88
C ILE A 315 -11.30 4.68 1.41
N LEU A 316 -12.06 5.11 2.42
CA LEU A 316 -13.12 4.28 2.97
C LEU A 316 -14.25 4.03 1.97
N SER A 317 -14.62 5.01 1.14
CA SER A 317 -15.63 4.83 0.10
C SER A 317 -15.17 3.90 -1.01
N ALA A 318 -13.91 4.03 -1.47
CA ALA A 318 -13.36 3.14 -2.48
C ALA A 318 -13.24 1.70 -1.94
N LEU A 319 -12.84 1.53 -0.67
CA LEU A 319 -12.74 0.22 -0.04
C LEU A 319 -14.12 -0.41 0.19
N GLN A 320 -15.13 0.40 0.56
CA GLN A 320 -16.51 -0.03 0.67
C GLN A 320 -17.02 -0.56 -0.67
N HIS A 321 -16.82 0.19 -1.74
CA HIS A 321 -17.23 -0.21 -3.09
C HIS A 321 -16.60 -1.56 -3.50
N ALA A 322 -15.29 -1.73 -3.29
CA ALA A 322 -14.62 -2.99 -3.57
C ALA A 322 -15.20 -4.16 -2.72
N ALA A 323 -15.43 -3.93 -1.42
CA ALA A 323 -15.99 -4.94 -0.53
C ALA A 323 -17.42 -5.33 -0.92
N GLU A 324 -18.25 -4.37 -1.32
CA GLU A 324 -19.63 -4.64 -1.80
C GLU A 324 -19.64 -5.48 -3.07
N ILE A 325 -18.75 -5.19 -4.03
CA ILE A 325 -18.59 -6.00 -5.25
C ILE A 325 -18.27 -7.46 -4.92
N TYR A 326 -17.36 -7.73 -3.98
CA TYR A 326 -17.08 -9.10 -3.54
C TYR A 326 -18.28 -9.75 -2.84
N LEU A 327 -19.01 -9.01 -2.00
CA LEU A 327 -20.17 -9.54 -1.28
C LEU A 327 -21.35 -9.85 -2.22
N HIS A 328 -21.48 -9.13 -3.34
CA HIS A 328 -22.45 -9.45 -4.39
C HIS A 328 -22.04 -10.64 -5.28
N GLY A 329 -20.80 -11.13 -5.14
CA GLY A 329 -20.29 -12.21 -5.98
C GLY A 329 -19.64 -11.75 -7.28
N ASP A 330 -19.55 -10.44 -7.51
CA ASP A 330 -19.08 -9.81 -8.76
C ASP A 330 -17.59 -9.45 -8.72
N GLY A 331 -16.80 -10.06 -7.83
CA GLY A 331 -15.38 -9.73 -7.61
C GLY A 331 -14.54 -9.72 -8.88
N GLU A 332 -14.91 -10.52 -9.90
CA GLU A 332 -14.25 -10.54 -11.20
C GLU A 332 -14.39 -9.23 -12.01
N THR A 333 -15.36 -8.38 -11.66
CA THR A 333 -15.59 -7.09 -12.33
C THR A 333 -14.61 -6.00 -11.87
N LEU A 334 -13.87 -6.22 -10.78
CA LEU A 334 -12.84 -5.29 -10.35
C LEU A 334 -11.73 -5.18 -11.40
N PRO A 335 -11.22 -3.95 -11.70
CA PRO A 335 -10.21 -3.73 -12.73
C PRO A 335 -8.96 -4.60 -12.56
N LEU A 336 -8.53 -4.83 -11.34
CA LEU A 336 -7.43 -5.74 -11.04
C LEU A 336 -7.74 -7.17 -11.49
N ASN A 337 -8.88 -7.72 -11.08
CA ASN A 337 -9.26 -9.11 -11.37
C ASN A 337 -9.51 -9.32 -12.85
N GLN A 338 -10.06 -8.34 -13.57
CA GLN A 338 -10.16 -8.35 -15.03
C GLN A 338 -8.77 -8.43 -15.69
N SER A 339 -7.79 -7.70 -15.16
CA SER A 339 -6.42 -7.72 -15.67
C SER A 339 -5.73 -9.07 -15.41
N LEU A 340 -5.91 -9.67 -14.24
CA LEU A 340 -5.32 -10.96 -13.88
C LEU A 340 -5.95 -12.14 -14.65
N ARG A 341 -7.23 -12.05 -14.99
CA ARG A 341 -7.99 -13.08 -15.74
C ARG A 341 -8.00 -12.83 -17.25
N ALA A 342 -7.25 -11.85 -17.75
CA ALA A 342 -7.24 -11.52 -19.17
C ALA A 342 -6.80 -12.72 -20.02
N ASP A 343 -7.60 -13.08 -21.04
CA ASP A 343 -7.31 -14.19 -21.95
C ASP A 343 -6.03 -13.94 -22.75
N SER A 344 -5.09 -14.86 -22.66
CA SER A 344 -3.79 -14.80 -23.34
C SER A 344 -3.93 -14.67 -24.88
N LYS A 345 -4.96 -15.26 -25.49
CA LYS A 345 -5.25 -15.15 -26.93
C LYS A 345 -5.69 -13.73 -27.31
N GLN A 346 -6.51 -13.10 -26.46
CA GLN A 346 -6.91 -11.70 -26.64
C GLN A 346 -5.72 -10.76 -26.48
N LEU A 347 -4.88 -10.98 -25.45
CA LEU A 347 -3.66 -10.20 -25.24
C LEU A 347 -2.72 -10.32 -26.44
N LYS A 348 -2.51 -11.51 -26.97
CA LYS A 348 -1.69 -11.74 -28.15
C LYS A 348 -2.24 -11.02 -29.38
N ARG A 349 -3.56 -11.05 -29.62
CA ARG A 349 -4.21 -10.31 -30.71
C ARG A 349 -4.00 -8.81 -30.59
N ARG A 350 -4.17 -8.24 -29.37
CA ARG A 350 -3.94 -6.81 -29.11
C ARG A 350 -2.48 -6.42 -29.32
N ALA A 351 -1.54 -7.20 -28.80
CA ALA A 351 -0.11 -6.98 -29.01
C ALA A 351 0.29 -7.03 -30.49
N THR A 352 -0.22 -8.02 -31.27
CA THR A 352 0.04 -8.12 -32.70
C THR A 352 -0.54 -6.93 -33.47
N LYS A 353 -1.70 -6.40 -33.06
CA LYS A 353 -2.30 -5.21 -33.68
C LYS A 353 -1.44 -3.95 -33.41
N LEU A 354 -0.97 -3.80 -32.18
CA LEU A 354 -0.09 -2.67 -31.82
C LEU A 354 1.26 -2.72 -32.55
N ALA A 355 1.85 -3.91 -32.70
CA ALA A 355 3.13 -4.08 -33.41
C ALA A 355 3.06 -3.80 -34.90
N LYS A 356 1.84 -3.77 -35.50
CA LYS A 356 1.62 -3.47 -36.92
C LYS A 356 1.24 -2.02 -37.18
N ALA A 357 0.91 -1.26 -36.16
CA ALA A 357 0.59 0.16 -36.20
C ALA A 357 1.84 1.03 -36.01
#